data_a59bc9722444444d3fadc10d885d138f
#
_entry.id   a59bc9722444444d3fadc10d885d138f
#
_cell.length_a   1.000
_cell.length_b   1.000
_cell.length_c   1.000
_cell.angle_alpha   90.00
_cell.angle_beta   90.00
_cell.angle_gamma   90.00
#
_symmetry.space_group_name_H-M   'P 1'
#
loop_
_entity.id
_entity.type
_entity.pdbx_description
1 polymer ?
#
loop_
_entity_poly.entity_id
_entity_poly.type
_entity_poly.pdbx_seq_one_letter_code
_entity_poly.pdbx_strand_id
1 'polypeptide(L)'
;SEDSFSSLLHPANTKDINTLARYSQIVKNKQGDLILNTIQSFDKRIESIQPLPDGIFFGIKGIDELVPSNIIGDGMRKFLNIVTAIAEAKNSVILIDEIENGLHYSAHKLLWESIITMTETFNTQLFITTHNLETLACLKQALEENKYKKMQDFVKIFTLSETLKSGFKAYKYSFDAFKNAIDRETELRS
;
A
#
# COMPACT_ATOMS: atom_id res chain seq x y z
N SER A 1 2.90 30.37 6.44
CA SER A 1 3.75 29.23 6.08
C SER A 1 3.02 28.48 4.97
N GLU A 2 3.56 28.58 3.76
CA GLU A 2 3.08 27.80 2.61
C GLU A 2 3.45 26.34 2.88
N ASP A 3 2.46 25.51 3.15
CA ASP A 3 2.61 24.06 3.16
C ASP A 3 2.87 23.61 1.71
N SER A 4 4.15 23.44 1.38
CA SER A 4 4.54 22.88 0.09
C SER A 4 4.20 21.39 0.09
N PHE A 5 3.06 21.01 -0.49
CA PHE A 5 2.76 19.63 -0.82
C PHE A 5 3.71 19.16 -1.90
N SER A 6 4.72 18.37 -1.55
CA SER A 6 5.51 17.67 -2.56
C SER A 6 4.71 16.45 -3.04
N SER A 7 4.31 16.44 -4.30
CA SER A 7 3.71 15.28 -4.93
C SER A 7 4.81 14.35 -5.43
N LEU A 8 4.91 13.15 -4.85
CA LEU A 8 5.80 12.09 -5.33
C LEU A 8 4.96 11.12 -6.17
N LEU A 9 5.24 11.06 -7.47
CA LEU A 9 4.69 10.04 -8.36
C LEU A 9 5.55 8.78 -8.21
N HIS A 10 5.02 7.74 -7.55
CA HIS A 10 5.67 6.45 -7.49
C HIS A 10 4.85 5.41 -8.27
N PRO A 11 5.18 5.14 -9.53
CA PRO A 11 4.61 3.98 -10.21
C PRO A 11 5.00 2.71 -9.46
N ALA A 12 4.10 1.75 -9.37
CA ALA A 12 4.28 0.49 -8.65
C ALA A 12 5.49 -0.37 -9.11
N ASN A 13 6.16 0.04 -10.20
CA ASN A 13 7.33 -0.60 -10.82
C ASN A 13 8.64 0.15 -10.59
N THR A 14 8.79 0.98 -9.55
CA THR A 14 10.08 1.64 -9.29
C THR A 14 11.15 0.65 -8.84
N LYS A 15 12.33 0.78 -9.45
CA LYS A 15 13.50 -0.08 -9.20
C LYS A 15 13.93 -0.06 -7.72
N ASP A 16 14.45 -1.18 -7.23
CA ASP A 16 14.92 -1.42 -5.85
C ASP A 16 15.86 -0.35 -5.27
N ILE A 17 16.56 0.41 -6.13
CA ILE A 17 17.48 1.50 -5.73
C ILE A 17 16.78 2.56 -4.88
N ASN A 18 15.56 2.96 -5.25
CA ASN A 18 14.80 3.95 -4.50
C ASN A 18 14.33 3.41 -3.14
N THR A 19 14.00 2.13 -3.07
CA THR A 19 13.57 1.47 -1.83
C THR A 19 14.72 1.39 -0.83
N LEU A 20 15.95 1.06 -1.28
CA LEU A 20 17.14 1.03 -0.43
C LEU A 20 17.44 2.40 0.18
N ALA A 21 17.44 3.46 -0.65
CA ALA A 21 17.72 4.82 -0.18
C ALA A 21 16.67 5.27 0.85
N ARG A 22 15.38 5.04 0.59
CA ARG A 22 14.28 5.34 1.51
C ARG A 22 14.40 4.59 2.82
N TYR A 23 14.56 3.28 2.74
CA TYR A 23 14.65 2.46 3.94
C TYR A 23 15.87 2.83 4.78
N SER A 24 17.01 3.10 4.15
CA SER A 24 18.22 3.59 4.84
C SER A 24 17.96 4.90 5.60
N GLN A 25 17.20 5.83 4.99
CA GLN A 25 16.82 7.08 5.65
C GLN A 25 15.84 6.86 6.81
N ILE A 26 14.88 5.97 6.64
CA ILE A 26 13.92 5.57 7.69
C ILE A 26 14.65 4.97 8.89
N VAL A 27 15.64 4.10 8.66
CA VAL A 27 16.48 3.51 9.72
C VAL A 27 17.33 4.57 10.42
N LYS A 28 17.94 5.52 9.69
CA LYS A 28 18.66 6.68 10.28
C LYS A 28 17.75 7.52 11.19
N ASN A 29 16.50 7.65 10.84
CA ASN A 29 15.48 8.35 11.63
C ASN A 29 14.90 7.51 12.79
N LYS A 30 15.46 6.31 13.05
CA LYS A 30 15.00 5.37 14.10
C LYS A 30 13.55 4.90 13.94
N GLN A 31 13.07 4.82 12.70
CA GLN A 31 11.72 4.36 12.36
C GLN A 31 11.71 2.96 11.70
N GLY A 32 12.86 2.28 11.68
CA GLY A 32 13.01 0.95 11.07
C GLY A 32 12.08 -0.09 11.67
N ASP A 33 11.86 -0.06 13.00
CA ASP A 33 11.00 -1.01 13.70
C ASP A 33 9.53 -0.92 13.24
N LEU A 34 9.06 0.27 12.87
CA LEU A 34 7.70 0.45 12.36
C LEU A 34 7.54 -0.25 11.00
N ILE A 35 8.54 -0.13 10.13
CA ILE A 35 8.55 -0.84 8.84
C ILE A 35 8.65 -2.34 9.08
N LEU A 36 9.56 -2.78 9.95
CA LEU A 36 9.73 -4.20 10.28
C LEU A 36 8.42 -4.81 10.79
N ASN A 37 7.74 -4.17 11.75
CA ASN A 37 6.46 -4.65 12.28
C ASN A 37 5.38 -4.74 11.18
N THR A 38 5.37 -3.77 10.26
CA THR A 38 4.43 -3.79 9.12
C THR A 38 4.76 -4.94 8.16
N ILE A 39 6.03 -5.19 7.88
CA ILE A 39 6.48 -6.32 7.04
C ILE A 39 6.20 -7.67 7.73
N GLN A 40 6.40 -7.77 9.04
CA GLN A 40 6.08 -8.97 9.81
C GLN A 40 4.58 -9.30 9.82
N SER A 41 3.70 -8.32 9.66
CA SER A 41 2.28 -8.60 9.46
C SER A 41 2.01 -9.33 8.14
N PHE A 42 2.83 -9.08 7.12
CA PHE A 42 2.76 -9.74 5.81
C PHE A 42 3.43 -11.12 5.81
N ASP A 43 4.61 -11.24 6.45
CA ASP A 43 5.31 -12.52 6.61
C ASP A 43 5.97 -12.59 8.01
N LYS A 44 5.38 -13.38 8.88
CA LYS A 44 5.83 -13.56 10.27
C LYS A 44 7.20 -14.24 10.41
N ARG A 45 7.75 -14.79 9.31
CA ARG A 45 9.08 -15.39 9.31
C ARG A 45 10.19 -14.35 9.25
N ILE A 46 9.87 -13.11 8.87
CA ILE A 46 10.85 -12.03 8.79
C ILE A 46 11.21 -11.58 10.21
N GLU A 47 12.50 -11.63 10.55
CA GLU A 47 13.02 -11.22 11.86
C GLU A 47 13.74 -9.86 11.81
N SER A 48 14.33 -9.54 10.66
CA SER A 48 15.02 -8.26 10.45
C SER A 48 15.03 -7.81 9.00
N ILE A 49 15.25 -6.52 8.78
CA ILE A 49 15.50 -5.93 7.47
C ILE A 49 16.79 -5.10 7.58
N GLN A 50 17.76 -5.38 6.71
CA GLN A 50 19.09 -4.79 6.73
C GLN A 50 19.35 -4.01 5.43
N PRO A 51 19.50 -2.68 5.47
CA PRO A 51 20.00 -1.92 4.33
C PRO A 51 21.53 -2.05 4.27
N LEU A 52 22.02 -2.79 3.31
CA LEU A 52 23.45 -2.97 3.03
C LEU A 52 23.83 -2.21 1.74
N PRO A 53 25.13 -1.97 1.47
CA PRO A 53 25.56 -1.19 0.30
C PRO A 53 25.07 -1.74 -1.04
N ASP A 54 24.88 -3.04 -1.15
CA ASP A 54 24.49 -3.79 -2.34
C ASP A 54 22.99 -4.10 -2.41
N GLY A 55 22.18 -3.69 -1.40
CA GLY A 55 20.74 -3.89 -1.42
C GLY A 55 20.08 -4.00 -0.06
N ILE A 56 18.81 -4.43 -0.08
CA ILE A 56 18.07 -4.76 1.13
C ILE A 56 18.10 -6.27 1.33
N PHE A 57 18.40 -6.67 2.56
CA PHE A 57 18.45 -8.06 2.98
C PHE A 57 17.50 -8.32 4.13
N PHE A 58 16.98 -9.55 4.19
CA PHE A 58 16.03 -9.99 5.21
C PHE A 58 16.62 -11.10 6.07
N GLY A 59 16.57 -10.94 7.38
CA GLY A 59 16.73 -12.05 8.32
C GLY A 59 15.42 -12.84 8.39
N ILE A 60 15.51 -14.14 8.08
CA ILE A 60 14.35 -15.02 8.03
C ILE A 60 14.54 -16.11 9.08
N LYS A 61 13.51 -16.36 9.87
CA LYS A 61 13.51 -17.39 10.91
C LYS A 61 13.93 -18.76 10.37
N GLY A 62 14.95 -19.34 10.97
CA GLY A 62 15.49 -20.65 10.58
C GLY A 62 16.42 -20.64 9.38
N ILE A 63 16.84 -19.46 8.91
CA ILE A 63 17.88 -19.28 7.89
C ILE A 63 19.03 -18.49 8.52
N ASP A 64 20.24 -19.07 8.54
CA ASP A 64 21.39 -18.46 9.22
C ASP A 64 21.96 -17.25 8.47
N GLU A 65 21.79 -17.19 7.16
CA GLU A 65 22.28 -16.11 6.31
C GLU A 65 21.16 -15.12 5.95
N LEU A 66 21.54 -13.87 5.75
CA LEU A 66 20.62 -12.85 5.25
C LEU A 66 20.22 -13.14 3.79
N VAL A 67 18.93 -13.06 3.51
CA VAL A 67 18.37 -13.32 2.18
C VAL A 67 18.19 -11.99 1.43
N PRO A 68 18.79 -11.82 0.25
CA PRO A 68 18.61 -10.62 -0.55
C PRO A 68 17.15 -10.41 -0.99
N SER A 69 16.71 -9.15 -1.09
CA SER A 69 15.32 -8.81 -1.46
C SER A 69 14.88 -9.38 -2.80
N ASN A 70 15.78 -9.57 -3.75
CA ASN A 70 15.47 -10.13 -5.07
C ASN A 70 15.12 -11.64 -5.04
N ILE A 71 15.43 -12.34 -3.95
CA ILE A 71 15.09 -13.76 -3.77
C ILE A 71 13.80 -13.95 -3.00
N ILE A 72 13.40 -12.97 -2.16
CA ILE A 72 12.26 -13.12 -1.24
C ILE A 72 10.89 -13.12 -1.93
N GLY A 73 10.83 -12.71 -3.20
CA GLY A 73 9.63 -12.66 -4.03
C GLY A 73 9.13 -11.23 -4.31
N ASP A 74 8.53 -11.07 -5.48
CA ASP A 74 8.09 -9.77 -5.99
C ASP A 74 7.03 -9.10 -5.11
N GLY A 75 6.13 -9.87 -4.54
CA GLY A 75 5.09 -9.35 -3.65
C GLY A 75 5.66 -8.67 -2.40
N MET A 76 6.65 -9.27 -1.75
CA MET A 76 7.32 -8.69 -0.59
C MET A 76 8.11 -7.42 -0.97
N ARG A 77 8.82 -7.45 -2.10
CA ARG A 77 9.55 -6.27 -2.60
C ARG A 77 8.61 -5.11 -2.86
N LYS A 78 7.48 -5.37 -3.54
CA LYS A 78 6.46 -4.36 -3.79
C LYS A 78 5.86 -3.83 -2.49
N PHE A 79 5.52 -4.70 -1.56
CA PHE A 79 4.98 -4.29 -0.28
C PHE A 79 5.95 -3.40 0.50
N LEU A 80 7.23 -3.78 0.58
CA LEU A 80 8.27 -2.96 1.19
C LEU A 80 8.40 -1.60 0.49
N ASN A 81 8.35 -1.58 -0.86
CA ASN A 81 8.41 -0.35 -1.63
C ASN A 81 7.25 0.60 -1.29
N ILE A 82 6.03 0.09 -1.21
CA ILE A 82 4.84 0.89 -0.87
C ILE A 82 4.95 1.46 0.55
N VAL A 83 5.24 0.63 1.56
CA VAL A 83 5.27 1.10 2.95
C VAL A 83 6.40 2.08 3.21
N THR A 84 7.57 1.89 2.56
CA THR A 84 8.68 2.84 2.66
C THR A 84 8.38 4.16 1.94
N ALA A 85 7.67 4.12 0.81
CA ALA A 85 7.25 5.32 0.10
C ALA A 85 6.26 6.15 0.96
N ILE A 86 5.29 5.50 1.63
CA ILE A 86 4.36 6.18 2.53
C ILE A 86 5.10 6.83 3.71
N ALA A 87 6.07 6.11 4.30
CA ALA A 87 6.86 6.63 5.42
C ALA A 87 7.75 7.83 5.01
N GLU A 88 8.34 7.81 3.81
CA GLU A 88 9.12 8.93 3.27
C GLU A 88 8.24 10.16 3.03
N ALA A 89 7.03 9.96 2.51
CA ALA A 89 6.12 11.03 2.12
C ALA A 89 5.30 11.59 3.31
N LYS A 90 5.87 11.62 4.49
CA LYS A 90 5.24 12.22 5.67
C LYS A 90 4.70 13.62 5.38
N ASN A 91 3.41 13.86 5.72
CA ASN A 91 2.67 15.11 5.47
C ASN A 91 2.61 15.49 3.97
N SER A 92 2.59 14.51 3.07
CA SER A 92 2.62 14.71 1.62
C SER A 92 1.58 13.86 0.91
N VAL A 93 1.62 13.88 -0.42
CA VAL A 93 0.72 13.14 -1.30
C VAL A 93 1.50 12.10 -2.09
N ILE A 94 0.96 10.90 -2.21
CA ILE A 94 1.49 9.82 -3.06
C ILE A 94 0.42 9.37 -4.04
N LEU A 95 0.86 9.09 -5.27
CA LEU A 95 0.07 8.43 -6.30
C LEU A 95 0.59 7.00 -6.49
N ILE A 96 -0.31 6.03 -6.41
CA ILE A 96 0.01 4.60 -6.63
C ILE A 96 -0.89 4.10 -7.75
N ASP A 97 -0.26 3.66 -8.82
CA ASP A 97 -0.98 3.10 -9.97
C ASP A 97 -1.02 1.57 -9.86
N GLU A 98 -2.19 0.98 -10.14
CA GLU A 98 -2.42 -0.46 -10.11
C GLU A 98 -1.86 -1.12 -8.82
N ILE A 99 -2.45 -0.78 -7.69
CA ILE A 99 -1.97 -1.20 -6.34
C ILE A 99 -1.81 -2.71 -6.20
N GLU A 100 -2.65 -3.49 -6.88
CA GLU A 100 -2.65 -4.95 -6.86
C GLU A 100 -1.54 -5.60 -7.69
N ASN A 101 -0.93 -4.87 -8.60
CA ASN A 101 -0.02 -5.44 -9.58
C ASN A 101 1.19 -6.13 -8.92
N GLY A 102 1.45 -7.40 -9.24
CA GLY A 102 2.54 -8.20 -8.65
C GLY A 102 2.27 -8.74 -7.24
N LEU A 103 1.05 -8.59 -6.71
CA LEU A 103 0.63 -9.16 -5.43
C LEU A 103 -0.35 -10.31 -5.63
N HIS A 104 -0.18 -11.37 -4.86
CA HIS A 104 -1.17 -12.45 -4.81
C HIS A 104 -2.43 -11.95 -4.08
N TYR A 105 -3.62 -12.38 -4.54
CA TYR A 105 -4.90 -11.90 -4.00
C TYR A 105 -5.03 -12.08 -2.46
N SER A 106 -4.46 -13.15 -1.90
CA SER A 106 -4.49 -13.39 -0.46
C SER A 106 -3.76 -12.32 0.37
N ALA A 107 -2.93 -11.51 -0.26
CA ALA A 107 -2.19 -10.42 0.38
C ALA A 107 -2.95 -9.08 0.35
N HIS A 108 -4.01 -8.94 -0.46
CA HIS A 108 -4.66 -7.65 -0.69
C HIS A 108 -5.31 -7.07 0.57
N LYS A 109 -5.96 -7.89 1.40
CA LYS A 109 -6.56 -7.39 2.64
C LYS A 109 -5.49 -6.81 3.56
N LEU A 110 -4.40 -7.56 3.76
CA LEU A 110 -3.30 -7.15 4.61
C LEU A 110 -2.57 -5.91 4.07
N LEU A 111 -2.44 -5.81 2.74
CA LEU A 111 -1.94 -4.62 2.07
C LEU A 111 -2.77 -3.39 2.46
N TRP A 112 -4.10 -3.47 2.36
CA TRP A 112 -4.99 -2.35 2.72
C TRP A 112 -4.91 -1.98 4.19
N GLU A 113 -4.91 -2.97 5.08
CA GLU A 113 -4.76 -2.73 6.52
C GLU A 113 -3.45 -1.99 6.83
N SER A 114 -2.35 -2.41 6.19
CA SER A 114 -1.05 -1.78 6.35
C SER A 114 -1.02 -0.37 5.78
N ILE A 115 -1.57 -0.16 4.58
CA ILE A 115 -1.66 1.15 3.95
C ILE A 115 -2.47 2.12 4.82
N ILE A 116 -3.64 1.71 5.31
CA ILE A 116 -4.49 2.54 6.17
C ILE A 116 -3.72 2.94 7.43
N THR A 117 -3.06 1.98 8.09
CA THR A 117 -2.27 2.23 9.30
C THR A 117 -1.11 3.19 9.04
N MET A 118 -0.35 2.94 7.98
CA MET A 118 0.81 3.76 7.62
C MET A 118 0.40 5.18 7.22
N THR A 119 -0.69 5.31 6.44
CA THR A 119 -1.24 6.60 6.01
C THR A 119 -1.66 7.46 7.19
N GLU A 120 -2.32 6.87 8.19
CA GLU A 120 -2.68 7.56 9.43
C GLU A 120 -1.42 7.96 10.23
N THR A 121 -0.45 7.05 10.35
CA THR A 121 0.78 7.26 11.13
C THR A 121 1.64 8.39 10.56
N PHE A 122 1.76 8.47 9.24
CA PHE A 122 2.61 9.45 8.56
C PHE A 122 1.85 10.67 8.03
N ASN A 123 0.55 10.76 8.28
CA ASN A 123 -0.32 11.84 7.78
C ASN A 123 -0.15 12.04 6.26
N THR A 124 -0.21 10.95 5.50
CA THR A 124 0.02 10.94 4.04
C THR A 124 -1.32 10.83 3.32
N GLN A 125 -1.55 11.61 2.27
CA GLN A 125 -2.69 11.44 1.39
C GLN A 125 -2.32 10.52 0.22
N LEU A 126 -3.16 9.52 -0.05
CA LEU A 126 -2.94 8.58 -1.16
C LEU A 126 -3.99 8.76 -2.26
N PHE A 127 -3.54 8.74 -3.50
CA PHE A 127 -4.37 8.54 -4.68
C PHE A 127 -3.98 7.19 -5.30
N ILE A 128 -4.91 6.27 -5.32
CA ILE A 128 -4.65 4.88 -5.72
C ILE A 128 -5.57 4.52 -6.87
N THR A 129 -5.02 3.94 -7.93
CA THR A 129 -5.82 3.31 -8.99
C THR A 129 -5.84 1.79 -8.82
N THR A 130 -6.93 1.18 -9.21
CA THR A 130 -7.10 -0.26 -9.35
C THR A 130 -8.20 -0.56 -10.37
N HIS A 131 -8.04 -1.62 -11.12
CA HIS A 131 -9.09 -2.19 -11.97
C HIS A 131 -9.57 -3.55 -11.48
N ASN A 132 -9.07 -4.00 -10.31
CA ASN A 132 -9.34 -5.33 -9.77
C ASN A 132 -10.40 -5.26 -8.66
N LEU A 133 -11.55 -5.91 -8.91
CA LEU A 133 -12.66 -5.96 -7.97
C LEU A 133 -12.34 -6.72 -6.69
N GLU A 134 -11.48 -7.75 -6.74
CA GLU A 134 -11.06 -8.48 -5.55
C GLU A 134 -10.25 -7.58 -4.61
N THR A 135 -9.41 -6.70 -5.18
CA THR A 135 -8.68 -5.68 -4.43
C THR A 135 -9.62 -4.71 -3.74
N LEU A 136 -10.68 -4.26 -4.44
CA LEU A 136 -11.72 -3.40 -3.85
C LEU A 136 -12.54 -4.13 -2.78
N ALA A 137 -12.87 -5.41 -2.98
CA ALA A 137 -13.54 -6.22 -1.97
C ALA A 137 -12.70 -6.36 -0.70
N CYS A 138 -11.37 -6.52 -0.83
CA CYS A 138 -10.43 -6.52 0.30
C CYS A 138 -10.36 -5.16 1.01
N LEU A 139 -10.42 -4.04 0.27
CA LEU A 139 -10.52 -2.70 0.87
C LEU A 139 -11.81 -2.57 1.70
N LYS A 140 -12.95 -3.00 1.16
CA LYS A 140 -14.22 -3.03 1.90
C LYS A 140 -14.08 -3.81 3.20
N GLN A 141 -13.56 -5.04 3.13
CA GLN A 141 -13.34 -5.89 4.31
C GLN A 141 -12.44 -5.23 5.35
N ALA A 142 -11.33 -4.61 4.93
CA ALA A 142 -10.43 -3.89 5.84
C ALA A 142 -11.15 -2.73 6.54
N LEU A 143 -11.92 -1.93 5.81
CA LEU A 143 -12.66 -0.78 6.36
C LEU A 143 -13.85 -1.17 7.24
N GLU A 144 -14.37 -2.40 7.14
CA GLU A 144 -15.41 -2.92 8.02
C GLU A 144 -14.87 -3.39 9.38
N GLU A 145 -13.56 -3.58 9.52
CA GLU A 145 -12.96 -3.92 10.81
C GLU A 145 -13.08 -2.76 11.81
N ASN A 146 -13.39 -3.09 13.06
CA ASN A 146 -13.63 -2.09 14.11
C ASN A 146 -12.49 -1.08 14.26
N LYS A 147 -11.23 -1.53 14.11
CA LYS A 147 -10.02 -0.68 14.21
C LYS A 147 -9.92 0.38 13.11
N TYR A 148 -10.54 0.13 11.94
CA TYR A 148 -10.48 1.03 10.78
C TYR A 148 -11.80 1.74 10.46
N LYS A 149 -12.85 1.49 11.23
CA LYS A 149 -14.19 2.03 10.97
C LYS A 149 -14.21 3.54 10.85
N LYS A 150 -13.40 4.25 11.65
CA LYS A 150 -13.23 5.70 11.57
C LYS A 150 -12.65 6.18 10.23
N MET A 151 -11.92 5.29 9.52
CA MET A 151 -11.31 5.63 8.24
C MET A 151 -12.29 5.64 7.06
N GLN A 152 -13.50 5.08 7.22
CA GLN A 152 -14.54 5.10 6.19
C GLN A 152 -14.88 6.52 5.72
N ASP A 153 -14.85 7.51 6.62
CA ASP A 153 -15.11 8.92 6.30
C ASP A 153 -13.97 9.58 5.51
N PHE A 154 -12.75 9.07 5.66
CA PHE A 154 -11.56 9.61 5.00
C PHE A 154 -11.30 8.97 3.63
N VAL A 155 -11.74 7.73 3.42
CA VAL A 155 -11.61 7.03 2.14
C VAL A 155 -12.69 7.53 1.18
N LYS A 156 -12.26 7.96 -0.01
CA LYS A 156 -13.15 8.40 -1.10
C LYS A 156 -12.92 7.51 -2.32
N ILE A 157 -13.99 6.97 -2.85
CA ILE A 157 -13.96 6.03 -3.97
C ILE A 157 -14.63 6.66 -5.18
N PHE A 158 -13.99 6.54 -6.33
CA PHE A 158 -14.47 7.09 -7.59
C PHE A 158 -14.37 6.04 -8.69
N THR A 159 -15.37 5.96 -9.55
CA THR A 159 -15.28 5.30 -10.85
C THR A 159 -15.11 6.35 -11.93
N LEU A 160 -14.14 6.14 -12.81
CA LEU A 160 -13.96 6.94 -14.01
C LEU A 160 -14.62 6.24 -15.19
N SER A 161 -15.51 6.91 -15.89
CA SER A 161 -16.18 6.40 -17.09
C SER A 161 -15.99 7.38 -18.23
N GLU A 162 -15.65 6.86 -19.41
CA GLU A 162 -15.67 7.63 -20.63
C GLU A 162 -17.10 7.78 -21.15
N THR A 163 -17.49 8.99 -21.50
CA THR A 163 -18.81 9.28 -22.02
C THR A 163 -18.69 9.86 -23.43
N LEU A 164 -19.56 9.43 -24.36
CA LEU A 164 -19.56 9.86 -25.75
C LEU A 164 -19.72 11.39 -25.93
N LYS A 165 -20.26 12.11 -24.95
CA LYS A 165 -20.60 13.54 -25.06
C LYS A 165 -19.71 14.49 -24.29
N SER A 166 -19.02 14.04 -23.23
CA SER A 166 -18.32 14.92 -22.28
C SER A 166 -16.93 14.44 -21.85
N GLY A 167 -16.37 13.43 -22.53
CA GLY A 167 -15.08 12.85 -22.12
C GLY A 167 -15.21 12.04 -20.82
N PHE A 168 -14.21 12.12 -19.94
CA PHE A 168 -14.20 11.36 -18.69
C PHE A 168 -15.08 11.99 -17.63
N LYS A 169 -15.88 11.17 -16.94
CA LYS A 169 -16.70 11.56 -15.80
C LYS A 169 -16.34 10.71 -14.58
N ALA A 170 -16.17 11.38 -13.43
CA ALA A 170 -15.91 10.74 -12.14
C ALA A 170 -17.22 10.60 -11.35
N TYR A 171 -17.53 9.40 -10.90
CA TYR A 171 -18.66 9.10 -10.02
C TYR A 171 -18.13 8.76 -8.64
N LYS A 172 -18.51 9.56 -7.64
CA LYS A 172 -18.12 9.38 -6.25
C LYS A 172 -19.09 8.48 -5.52
N TYR A 173 -18.57 7.55 -4.73
CA TYR A 173 -19.36 6.67 -3.86
C TYR A 173 -19.22 7.09 -2.39
N SER A 174 -20.35 7.04 -1.65
CA SER A 174 -20.29 6.90 -0.19
C SER A 174 -19.80 5.49 0.16
N PHE A 175 -19.37 5.27 1.40
CA PHE A 175 -18.94 3.92 1.81
C PHE A 175 -20.06 2.89 1.65
N ASP A 176 -21.31 3.24 2.03
CA ASP A 176 -22.47 2.35 1.87
C ASP A 176 -22.77 2.03 0.40
N ALA A 177 -22.70 3.03 -0.49
CA ALA A 177 -22.91 2.81 -1.91
C ALA A 177 -21.80 1.92 -2.52
N PHE A 178 -20.55 2.11 -2.11
CA PHE A 178 -19.43 1.28 -2.49
C PHE A 178 -19.60 -0.18 -2.00
N LYS A 179 -19.92 -0.36 -0.73
CA LYS A 179 -20.21 -1.66 -0.14
C LYS A 179 -21.28 -2.42 -0.94
N ASN A 180 -22.42 -1.77 -1.16
CA ASN A 180 -23.52 -2.37 -1.92
C ASN A 180 -23.13 -2.72 -3.36
N ALA A 181 -22.30 -1.91 -4.01
CA ALA A 181 -21.81 -2.18 -5.36
C ALA A 181 -20.92 -3.43 -5.38
N ILE A 182 -19.98 -3.54 -4.44
CA ILE A 182 -19.10 -4.72 -4.33
C ILE A 182 -19.89 -5.99 -4.00
N ASP A 183 -20.84 -5.93 -3.06
CA ASP A 183 -21.64 -7.09 -2.66
C ASP A 183 -22.46 -7.63 -3.83
N ARG A 184 -23.09 -6.77 -4.62
CA ARG A 184 -23.85 -7.17 -5.83
C ARG A 184 -22.98 -7.81 -6.89
N GLU A 185 -21.79 -7.29 -7.15
CA GLU A 185 -20.88 -7.88 -8.13
C GLU A 185 -20.30 -9.21 -7.67
N THR A 186 -20.08 -9.41 -6.38
CA THR A 186 -19.64 -10.69 -5.80
C THR A 186 -20.75 -11.75 -5.94
N GLU A 187 -22.01 -11.39 -5.69
CA GLU A 187 -23.15 -12.30 -5.87
C GLU A 187 -23.37 -12.72 -7.32
N LEU A 188 -23.08 -11.86 -8.30
CA LEU A 188 -23.20 -12.20 -9.73
C LEU A 188 -22.09 -13.12 -10.26
N ARG A 189 -21.00 -13.29 -9.50
CA ARG A 189 -19.85 -14.15 -9.88
C ARG A 189 -19.81 -15.48 -9.11
N SER A 190 -20.65 -15.65 -8.10
CA SER A 190 -20.78 -16.89 -7.31
C SER A 190 -21.88 -17.78 -7.89
#